data_4e258ee071afebc3b251bf7dac883dac
#
_entry.id   4e258ee071afebc3b251bf7dac883dac
#
_cell.length_a   1.000
_cell.length_b   1.000
_cell.length_c   1.000
_cell.angle_alpha   90.00
_cell.angle_beta   90.00
_cell.angle_gamma   90.00
#
_symmetry.space_group_name_H-M   'P 1'
#
loop_
_entity.id
_entity.type
_entity.pdbx_description
1 polymer ?
#
loop_
_entity_poly.entity_id
_entity_poly.type
_entity_poly.pdbx_seq_one_letter_code
_entity_poly.pdbx_strand_id
1 'polypeptide(L)'
;MTIHKVEGKVYVEFPVAMLGREMLFASSIENTSDGGEGAPGQLGGTDVRFRFEMIDSTLVARMPLLSKPVNTSGDAYIARALDNAHNPGIFKSFKVLACTPDSSALVVDMKGLFLEGSAFTKPFPSTSANGYYGFVSRDHSLQSDKSAILGVSASENHISVCEELSYTVDHTLMGAYNMYKDVPLTAVVTKMLCILPEEPMTPRLADSRLGLTTQLKSDYSGATQEVKSIRYAKRWRIEPSDSAAYRRGELVRPVKQLVFYIDSLMPVKWNPYIKAGAESWNKAFEKIGFKDVICVKEFPKNDTLFNANSFDCMTIRYSASWLNSAQTTIHSDTRTGEILNASILINANMISVQYADRIGATVAIDPRVRTTVFPQEIQGELIQAAIAQAVGTGLGL
;
A
#
# COMPACT_ATOMS: atom_id res chain seq x y z
N MET A 1 -15.94 -11.25 -8.18
CA MET A 1 -16.93 -10.47 -7.40
C MET A 1 -17.50 -9.39 -8.28
N THR A 2 -18.81 -9.15 -8.22
CA THR A 2 -19.47 -8.03 -8.90
C THR A 2 -19.91 -7.00 -7.85
N ILE A 3 -19.79 -5.72 -8.16
CA ILE A 3 -20.11 -4.65 -7.21
C ILE A 3 -21.07 -3.63 -7.86
N HIS A 4 -22.07 -3.21 -7.11
CA HIS A 4 -23.10 -2.29 -7.56
C HIS A 4 -23.29 -1.14 -6.56
N LYS A 5 -23.41 0.08 -7.06
CA LYS A 5 -23.82 1.25 -6.27
C LYS A 5 -25.28 1.55 -6.56
N VAL A 6 -26.15 1.47 -5.56
CA VAL A 6 -27.59 1.75 -5.67
C VAL A 6 -28.01 2.61 -4.48
N GLU A 7 -28.49 3.81 -4.74
CA GLU A 7 -29.02 4.74 -3.69
C GLU A 7 -28.08 4.92 -2.50
N GLY A 8 -26.78 5.08 -2.76
CA GLY A 8 -25.75 5.29 -1.72
C GLY A 8 -25.40 4.04 -0.91
N LYS A 9 -25.86 2.85 -1.31
CA LYS A 9 -25.47 1.55 -0.79
C LYS A 9 -24.49 0.87 -1.73
N VAL A 10 -23.73 -0.08 -1.19
CA VAL A 10 -22.78 -0.90 -1.93
C VAL A 10 -23.19 -2.35 -1.84
N TYR A 11 -23.78 -2.85 -2.90
CA TYR A 11 -24.13 -4.27 -3.00
C TYR A 11 -23.02 -5.04 -3.68
N VAL A 12 -22.64 -6.16 -3.10
CA VAL A 12 -21.64 -7.07 -3.67
C VAL A 12 -22.29 -8.42 -3.89
N GLU A 13 -22.15 -8.91 -5.12
CA GLU A 13 -22.37 -10.32 -5.41
C GLU A 13 -21.10 -11.07 -5.05
N PHE A 14 -21.10 -11.66 -3.86
CA PHE A 14 -19.96 -12.39 -3.31
C PHE A 14 -20.04 -13.85 -3.73
N PRO A 15 -19.11 -14.35 -4.59
CA PRO A 15 -19.14 -15.74 -5.04
C PRO A 15 -18.95 -16.72 -3.88
N VAL A 16 -19.79 -17.73 -3.79
CA VAL A 16 -19.67 -18.79 -2.77
C VAL A 16 -18.31 -19.50 -2.82
N ALA A 17 -17.73 -19.63 -4.02
CA ALA A 17 -16.40 -20.19 -4.23
C ALA A 17 -15.27 -19.34 -3.59
N MET A 18 -15.55 -18.10 -3.21
CA MET A 18 -14.58 -17.22 -2.52
C MET A 18 -14.63 -17.34 -0.99
N LEU A 19 -15.57 -18.13 -0.44
CA LEU A 19 -15.60 -18.42 1.00
C LEU A 19 -14.31 -19.12 1.42
N GLY A 20 -13.75 -18.71 2.54
CA GLY A 20 -12.46 -19.22 3.04
C GLY A 20 -11.22 -18.66 2.33
N ARG A 21 -11.35 -17.96 1.19
CA ARG A 21 -10.23 -17.31 0.51
C ARG A 21 -9.74 -16.10 1.30
N GLU A 22 -8.43 -15.95 1.37
CA GLU A 22 -7.80 -14.79 1.98
C GLU A 22 -7.86 -13.60 1.03
N MET A 23 -8.24 -12.44 1.56
CA MET A 23 -8.35 -11.18 0.83
C MET A 23 -7.62 -10.08 1.57
N LEU A 24 -7.07 -9.11 0.85
CA LEU A 24 -6.43 -7.94 1.37
C LEU A 24 -7.37 -6.74 1.21
N PHE A 25 -7.61 -6.04 2.31
CA PHE A 25 -8.27 -4.74 2.28
C PHE A 25 -7.19 -3.66 2.30
N ALA A 26 -7.11 -2.92 1.23
CA ALA A 26 -6.14 -1.85 1.01
C ALA A 26 -6.87 -0.54 0.73
N SER A 27 -6.19 0.60 0.92
CA SER A 27 -6.76 1.89 0.60
C SER A 27 -5.70 2.89 0.17
N SER A 28 -6.11 3.86 -0.65
CA SER A 28 -5.27 4.93 -1.16
C SER A 28 -6.02 6.25 -1.12
N ILE A 29 -5.35 7.31 -0.68
CA ILE A 29 -5.87 8.68 -0.76
C ILE A 29 -5.75 9.17 -2.20
N GLU A 30 -6.83 9.68 -2.78
CA GLU A 30 -6.84 10.27 -4.13
C GLU A 30 -6.63 11.78 -4.10
N ASN A 31 -7.31 12.44 -3.18
CA ASN A 31 -7.11 13.85 -2.89
C ASN A 31 -7.50 14.20 -1.45
N THR A 32 -7.16 15.39 -1.03
CA THR A 32 -7.49 15.90 0.30
C THR A 32 -7.60 17.42 0.25
N SER A 33 -8.43 17.98 1.14
CA SER A 33 -8.53 19.43 1.34
C SER A 33 -7.34 20.02 2.08
N ASP A 34 -6.52 19.18 2.74
CA ASP A 34 -5.32 19.58 3.45
C ASP A 34 -4.15 18.62 3.16
N GLY A 35 -3.18 19.09 2.36
CA GLY A 35 -1.99 18.34 2.00
C GLY A 35 -1.01 18.09 3.17
N GLY A 36 -1.22 18.71 4.32
CA GLY A 36 -0.50 18.42 5.57
C GLY A 36 -1.03 17.20 6.32
N GLU A 37 -2.30 16.83 6.08
CA GLU A 37 -2.94 15.68 6.71
C GLU A 37 -2.81 14.41 5.84
N GLY A 38 -2.75 14.57 4.52
CA GLY A 38 -2.57 13.45 3.61
C GLY A 38 -2.29 13.92 2.18
N ALA A 39 -1.77 13.04 1.35
CA ALA A 39 -1.43 13.35 -0.03
C ALA A 39 -1.85 12.22 -1.00
N PRO A 40 -2.12 12.56 -2.28
CA PRO A 40 -2.50 11.59 -3.29
C PRO A 40 -1.47 10.46 -3.42
N GLY A 41 -1.93 9.21 -3.34
CA GLY A 41 -1.08 8.02 -3.41
C GLY A 41 -0.57 7.52 -2.06
N GLN A 42 -0.83 8.22 -0.95
CA GLN A 42 -0.59 7.68 0.38
C GLN A 42 -1.59 6.57 0.74
N LEU A 43 -1.18 5.71 1.69
CA LEU A 43 -2.08 4.74 2.28
C LEU A 43 -3.27 5.48 2.94
N GLY A 44 -4.46 5.03 2.63
CA GLY A 44 -5.68 5.47 3.29
C GLY A 44 -6.03 4.63 4.52
N GLY A 45 -5.05 4.02 5.17
CA GLY A 45 -5.19 3.14 6.33
C GLY A 45 -4.15 2.01 6.31
N THR A 46 -4.22 1.12 7.31
CA THR A 46 -3.37 -0.07 7.37
C THR A 46 -3.95 -1.18 6.49
N ASP A 47 -3.11 -1.87 5.75
CA ASP A 47 -3.52 -3.08 5.03
C ASP A 47 -4.04 -4.13 6.01
N VAL A 48 -5.26 -4.60 5.78
CA VAL A 48 -5.91 -5.60 6.63
C VAL A 48 -6.26 -6.83 5.81
N ARG A 49 -5.93 -8.00 6.34
CA ARG A 49 -6.28 -9.26 5.71
C ARG A 49 -7.62 -9.75 6.27
N PHE A 50 -8.51 -10.17 5.39
CA PHE A 50 -9.79 -10.76 5.73
C PHE A 50 -9.95 -12.17 5.15
N ARG A 51 -10.77 -12.99 5.84
CA ARG A 51 -11.34 -14.22 5.32
C ARG A 51 -12.84 -14.18 5.55
N PHE A 52 -13.61 -14.47 4.52
CA PHE A 52 -15.06 -14.48 4.61
C PHE A 52 -15.58 -15.90 4.84
N GLU A 53 -16.50 -16.03 5.79
CA GLU A 53 -17.11 -17.29 6.18
C GLU A 53 -18.62 -17.10 6.38
N MET A 54 -19.40 -18.19 6.24
CA MET A 54 -20.82 -18.17 6.59
C MET A 54 -21.02 -18.62 8.03
N ILE A 55 -21.81 -17.86 8.76
CA ILE A 55 -22.40 -18.27 10.04
C ILE A 55 -23.90 -18.15 9.87
N ASP A 56 -24.58 -19.29 9.82
CA ASP A 56 -26.01 -19.36 9.48
C ASP A 56 -26.33 -18.62 8.16
N SER A 57 -27.11 -17.57 8.22
CA SER A 57 -27.50 -16.71 7.08
C SER A 57 -26.69 -15.40 6.99
N THR A 58 -25.54 -15.35 7.65
CA THR A 58 -24.72 -14.13 7.75
C THR A 58 -23.34 -14.37 7.20
N LEU A 59 -22.90 -13.52 6.26
CA LEU A 59 -21.53 -13.50 5.78
C LEU A 59 -20.68 -12.71 6.78
N VAL A 60 -19.65 -13.31 7.35
CA VAL A 60 -18.77 -12.66 8.32
C VAL A 60 -17.36 -12.49 7.74
N ALA A 61 -16.79 -11.31 7.95
CA ALA A 61 -15.38 -11.04 7.66
C ALA A 61 -14.56 -11.28 8.92
N ARG A 62 -13.69 -12.28 8.89
CA ARG A 62 -12.76 -12.58 9.96
C ARG A 62 -11.40 -11.95 9.68
N MET A 63 -10.83 -11.31 10.69
CA MET A 63 -9.54 -10.67 10.62
C MET A 63 -8.51 -11.46 11.43
N PRO A 64 -7.57 -12.17 10.79
CA PRO A 64 -6.46 -12.79 11.50
C PRO A 64 -5.49 -11.73 12.03
N LEU A 65 -4.80 -12.01 13.14
CA LEU A 65 -3.78 -11.13 13.68
C LEU A 65 -2.71 -10.82 12.63
N LEU A 66 -2.26 -9.57 12.55
CA LEU A 66 -1.22 -9.12 11.63
C LEU A 66 0.10 -9.87 11.85
N SER A 67 0.44 -10.12 13.10
CA SER A 67 1.60 -10.92 13.52
C SER A 67 1.27 -12.39 13.69
N LYS A 68 0.39 -12.96 12.82
CA LYS A 68 -0.04 -14.36 12.97
C LYS A 68 1.15 -15.26 13.32
N PRO A 69 1.04 -16.05 14.41
CA PRO A 69 2.06 -17.01 14.79
C PRO A 69 2.25 -18.06 13.68
N VAL A 70 3.46 -18.59 13.59
CA VAL A 70 3.82 -19.62 12.62
C VAL A 70 4.42 -20.81 13.36
N ASN A 71 4.26 -21.99 12.78
CA ASN A 71 4.87 -23.22 13.22
C ASN A 71 5.77 -23.74 12.08
N THR A 72 7.06 -23.45 12.17
CA THR A 72 8.04 -23.85 11.14
C THR A 72 8.48 -25.31 11.31
N SER A 73 8.19 -25.95 12.45
CA SER A 73 8.49 -27.36 12.66
C SER A 73 7.50 -28.32 12.00
N GLY A 74 6.29 -27.82 11.67
CA GLY A 74 5.20 -28.64 11.12
C GLY A 74 4.51 -29.55 12.18
N ASP A 75 4.77 -29.32 13.48
CA ASP A 75 4.12 -30.09 14.56
C ASP A 75 2.61 -29.82 14.62
N ALA A 76 1.81 -30.89 14.45
CA ALA A 76 0.36 -30.79 14.42
C ALA A 76 -0.26 -30.36 15.76
N TYR A 77 0.36 -30.70 16.89
CA TYR A 77 -0.13 -30.31 18.22
C TYR A 77 0.06 -28.80 18.43
N ILE A 78 1.23 -28.28 18.05
CA ILE A 78 1.50 -26.83 18.06
C ILE A 78 0.53 -26.10 17.12
N ALA A 79 0.32 -26.60 15.92
CA ALA A 79 -0.61 -26.01 14.96
C ALA A 79 -2.02 -25.90 15.56
N ARG A 80 -2.54 -26.99 16.15
CA ARG A 80 -3.85 -27.01 16.81
C ARG A 80 -3.92 -26.08 18.03
N ALA A 81 -2.87 -26.00 18.83
CA ALA A 81 -2.81 -25.09 19.95
C ALA A 81 -2.83 -23.62 19.49
N LEU A 82 -2.11 -23.30 18.40
CA LEU A 82 -2.11 -21.97 17.80
C LEU A 82 -3.47 -21.60 17.22
N ASP A 83 -4.16 -22.51 16.54
CA ASP A 83 -5.50 -22.29 16.03
C ASP A 83 -6.51 -22.01 17.16
N ASN A 84 -6.40 -22.74 18.28
CA ASN A 84 -7.27 -22.50 19.43
C ASN A 84 -6.98 -21.17 20.13
N ALA A 85 -5.71 -20.74 20.19
CA ALA A 85 -5.31 -19.51 20.87
C ALA A 85 -5.44 -18.25 19.99
N HIS A 86 -5.43 -18.40 18.66
CA HIS A 86 -5.36 -17.29 17.72
C HIS A 86 -6.46 -17.37 16.65
N ASN A 87 -7.66 -17.80 17.04
CA ASN A 87 -8.80 -17.83 16.15
C ASN A 87 -9.11 -16.40 15.66
N PRO A 88 -9.25 -16.18 14.33
CA PRO A 88 -9.50 -14.86 13.78
C PRO A 88 -10.80 -14.25 14.31
N GLY A 89 -10.71 -13.02 14.81
CA GLY A 89 -11.88 -12.29 15.31
C GLY A 89 -12.84 -11.89 14.19
N ILE A 90 -14.15 -11.84 14.50
CA ILE A 90 -15.13 -11.28 13.56
C ILE A 90 -14.95 -9.76 13.55
N PHE A 91 -14.59 -9.23 12.38
CA PHE A 91 -14.41 -7.80 12.16
C PHE A 91 -15.72 -7.11 11.77
N LYS A 92 -16.43 -7.70 10.82
CA LYS A 92 -17.73 -7.22 10.32
C LYS A 92 -18.62 -8.41 9.97
N SER A 93 -19.93 -8.15 9.99
CA SER A 93 -20.94 -9.13 9.58
C SER A 93 -21.93 -8.47 8.61
N PHE A 94 -22.37 -9.24 7.62
CA PHE A 94 -23.23 -8.79 6.55
C PHE A 94 -24.40 -9.77 6.40
N LYS A 95 -25.62 -9.27 6.56
CA LYS A 95 -26.80 -10.08 6.32
C LYS A 95 -26.88 -10.43 4.83
N VAL A 96 -27.07 -11.70 4.51
CA VAL A 96 -27.35 -12.12 3.14
C VAL A 96 -28.76 -11.66 2.79
N LEU A 97 -28.87 -10.83 1.75
CA LEU A 97 -30.14 -10.24 1.30
C LEU A 97 -30.83 -11.14 0.28
N ALA A 98 -30.05 -11.75 -0.61
CA ALA A 98 -30.51 -12.68 -1.63
C ALA A 98 -29.35 -13.57 -2.07
N CYS A 99 -29.65 -14.59 -2.85
CA CYS A 99 -28.69 -15.37 -3.64
C CYS A 99 -28.99 -15.18 -5.12
N THR A 100 -27.96 -15.32 -5.96
CA THR A 100 -28.16 -15.42 -7.41
C THR A 100 -29.05 -16.62 -7.76
N PRO A 101 -29.76 -16.60 -8.90
CA PRO A 101 -30.70 -17.70 -9.26
C PRO A 101 -30.06 -19.09 -9.28
N ASP A 102 -28.77 -19.16 -9.63
CA ASP A 102 -27.94 -20.37 -9.64
C ASP A 102 -27.27 -20.67 -8.29
N SER A 103 -27.53 -19.87 -7.27
CA SER A 103 -26.90 -19.95 -5.93
C SER A 103 -25.37 -19.88 -5.93
N SER A 104 -24.76 -19.36 -6.99
CA SER A 104 -23.30 -19.23 -7.11
C SER A 104 -22.73 -18.04 -6.34
N ALA A 105 -23.57 -17.04 -6.04
CA ALA A 105 -23.15 -15.86 -5.29
C ALA A 105 -24.21 -15.39 -4.27
N LEU A 106 -23.71 -14.74 -3.21
CA LEU A 106 -24.50 -14.12 -2.15
C LEU A 106 -24.56 -12.61 -2.39
N VAL A 107 -25.75 -12.03 -2.31
CA VAL A 107 -25.93 -10.57 -2.38
C VAL A 107 -25.94 -9.99 -0.99
N VAL A 108 -24.99 -9.11 -0.71
CA VAL A 108 -24.80 -8.47 0.59
C VAL A 108 -24.58 -6.95 0.44
N ASP A 109 -25.05 -6.15 1.41
CA ASP A 109 -24.70 -4.74 1.50
C ASP A 109 -23.39 -4.59 2.29
N MET A 110 -22.32 -4.24 1.60
CA MET A 110 -20.99 -4.02 2.18
C MET A 110 -20.67 -2.56 2.48
N LYS A 111 -21.65 -1.65 2.46
CA LYS A 111 -21.44 -0.24 2.80
C LYS A 111 -20.66 -0.07 4.11
N GLY A 112 -21.00 -0.87 5.14
CA GLY A 112 -20.33 -0.79 6.44
C GLY A 112 -18.85 -1.20 6.43
N LEU A 113 -18.38 -1.98 5.45
CA LEU A 113 -16.97 -2.31 5.29
C LEU A 113 -16.18 -1.11 4.76
N PHE A 114 -16.77 -0.37 3.83
CA PHE A 114 -16.12 0.73 3.15
C PHE A 114 -16.31 2.06 3.89
N LEU A 115 -17.53 2.54 4.04
CA LEU A 115 -17.80 3.89 4.56
C LEU A 115 -17.59 4.03 6.08
N GLU A 116 -17.83 2.99 6.85
CA GLU A 116 -17.63 3.03 8.30
C GLU A 116 -16.15 2.75 8.62
N GLY A 117 -15.43 3.77 9.05
CA GLY A 117 -14.04 3.62 9.46
C GLY A 117 -13.88 2.81 10.74
N SER A 118 -13.00 1.82 10.74
CA SER A 118 -12.45 1.21 11.97
C SER A 118 -11.06 1.79 12.27
N ALA A 119 -10.51 1.51 13.43
CA ALA A 119 -9.15 1.93 13.78
C ALA A 119 -8.09 1.47 12.75
N PHE A 120 -8.35 0.38 12.02
CA PHE A 120 -7.44 -0.16 11.01
C PHE A 120 -7.67 0.40 9.60
N THR A 121 -8.89 0.80 9.29
CA THR A 121 -9.28 1.22 7.93
C THR A 121 -9.51 2.73 7.82
N LYS A 122 -9.24 3.49 8.89
CA LYS A 122 -9.30 4.95 8.85
C LYS A 122 -8.11 5.52 8.05
N PRO A 123 -8.36 6.36 7.04
CA PRO A 123 -7.29 7.05 6.32
C PRO A 123 -6.53 8.05 7.19
N PHE A 124 -7.21 8.63 8.19
CA PHE A 124 -6.64 9.59 9.12
C PHE A 124 -6.80 9.05 10.55
N PRO A 125 -5.83 8.27 11.06
CA PRO A 125 -5.82 7.89 12.48
C PRO A 125 -5.48 9.10 13.34
N SER A 126 -6.01 9.14 14.55
CA SER A 126 -5.56 10.13 15.54
C SER A 126 -4.06 9.96 15.77
N THR A 127 -3.32 11.06 15.75
CA THR A 127 -1.87 11.09 15.89
C THR A 127 -1.46 11.94 17.08
N SER A 128 -0.33 11.60 17.66
CA SER A 128 0.29 12.39 18.71
C SER A 128 1.80 12.42 18.52
N ALA A 129 2.40 13.59 18.67
CA ALA A 129 3.83 13.79 18.51
C ALA A 129 4.36 14.85 19.47
N ASN A 130 5.63 14.71 19.86
CA ASN A 130 6.32 15.78 20.58
C ASN A 130 6.68 16.89 19.59
N GLY A 131 6.06 18.06 19.74
CA GLY A 131 6.36 19.27 19.01
C GLY A 131 7.34 20.17 19.78
N TYR A 132 7.69 21.31 19.17
CA TYR A 132 8.59 22.31 19.81
C TYR A 132 8.04 22.88 21.13
N TYR A 133 6.70 23.00 21.22
CA TYR A 133 6.01 23.51 22.43
C TYR A 133 5.42 22.40 23.32
N GLY A 134 5.81 21.15 23.13
CA GLY A 134 5.31 20.02 23.89
C GLY A 134 4.52 19.02 23.03
N PHE A 135 3.74 18.18 23.68
CA PHE A 135 2.97 17.12 23.05
C PHE A 135 1.76 17.69 22.29
N VAL A 136 1.68 17.41 21.01
CA VAL A 136 0.56 17.81 20.13
C VAL A 136 -0.18 16.55 19.70
N SER A 137 -1.50 16.53 19.92
CA SER A 137 -2.40 15.51 19.35
C SER A 137 -3.28 16.09 18.25
N ARG A 138 -3.61 15.25 17.29
CA ARG A 138 -4.58 15.50 16.22
C ARG A 138 -5.59 14.39 16.25
N ASP A 139 -6.83 14.75 16.51
CA ASP A 139 -7.94 13.81 16.59
C ASP A 139 -8.88 14.00 15.41
N HIS A 140 -9.08 12.91 14.65
CA HIS A 140 -9.91 12.91 13.45
C HIS A 140 -11.23 12.18 13.70
N SER A 141 -12.33 12.91 13.60
CA SER A 141 -13.69 12.41 13.81
C SER A 141 -14.46 12.35 12.50
N LEU A 142 -14.76 11.13 12.02
CA LEU A 142 -15.51 10.91 10.78
C LEU A 142 -16.94 11.43 10.92
N GLN A 143 -17.38 12.24 9.96
CA GLN A 143 -18.74 12.75 9.80
C GLN A 143 -19.46 11.92 8.73
N SER A 144 -20.10 10.83 9.14
CA SER A 144 -20.72 9.89 8.22
C SER A 144 -21.93 10.45 7.46
N ASP A 145 -22.61 11.45 8.04
CA ASP A 145 -23.70 12.20 7.43
C ASP A 145 -23.25 13.12 6.29
N LYS A 146 -21.97 13.51 6.28
CA LYS A 146 -21.32 14.34 5.25
C LYS A 146 -20.43 13.54 4.31
N SER A 147 -20.36 12.22 4.48
CA SER A 147 -19.54 11.33 3.68
C SER A 147 -20.38 10.58 2.66
N ALA A 148 -19.83 10.35 1.47
CA ALA A 148 -20.57 9.74 0.36
C ALA A 148 -19.71 8.74 -0.43
N ILE A 149 -20.37 7.75 -1.02
CA ILE A 149 -19.76 6.86 -2.00
C ILE A 149 -19.86 7.55 -3.36
N LEU A 150 -18.72 7.83 -3.99
CA LEU A 150 -18.64 8.47 -5.30
C LEU A 150 -18.80 7.46 -6.42
N GLY A 151 -18.12 6.31 -6.31
CA GLY A 151 -18.12 5.31 -7.36
C GLY A 151 -17.71 3.93 -6.87
N VAL A 152 -17.96 2.93 -7.72
CA VAL A 152 -17.53 1.56 -7.51
C VAL A 152 -16.94 1.01 -8.79
N SER A 153 -15.95 0.14 -8.70
CA SER A 153 -15.41 -0.59 -9.85
C SER A 153 -14.99 -1.99 -9.47
N ALA A 154 -14.88 -2.86 -10.47
CA ALA A 154 -14.40 -4.21 -10.32
C ALA A 154 -13.35 -4.51 -11.38
N SER A 155 -12.32 -5.26 -10.99
CA SER A 155 -11.35 -5.87 -11.89
C SER A 155 -11.33 -7.39 -11.66
N GLU A 156 -10.46 -8.09 -12.35
CA GLU A 156 -10.30 -9.54 -12.20
C GLU A 156 -10.00 -9.94 -10.75
N ASN A 157 -9.12 -9.18 -10.07
CA ASN A 157 -8.55 -9.55 -8.78
C ASN A 157 -9.05 -8.71 -7.60
N HIS A 158 -9.82 -7.64 -7.83
CA HIS A 158 -10.31 -6.78 -6.76
C HIS A 158 -11.60 -6.06 -7.12
N ILE A 159 -12.32 -5.65 -6.08
CA ILE A 159 -13.38 -4.64 -6.15
C ILE A 159 -12.90 -3.38 -5.43
N SER A 160 -13.32 -2.22 -5.89
CA SER A 160 -12.98 -0.95 -5.25
C SER A 160 -14.18 -0.02 -5.10
N VAL A 161 -14.12 0.80 -4.06
CA VAL A 161 -15.09 1.83 -3.73
C VAL A 161 -14.34 3.14 -3.55
N CYS A 162 -14.70 4.13 -4.37
CA CYS A 162 -14.23 5.50 -4.23
C CYS A 162 -15.21 6.27 -3.35
N GLU A 163 -14.71 6.93 -2.32
CA GLU A 163 -15.48 7.59 -1.29
C GLU A 163 -14.99 9.01 -1.07
N GLU A 164 -15.91 9.93 -0.82
CA GLU A 164 -15.60 11.24 -0.24
C GLU A 164 -15.90 11.17 1.24
N LEU A 165 -14.86 11.31 2.06
CA LEU A 165 -14.92 11.22 3.51
C LEU A 165 -14.74 12.61 4.12
N SER A 166 -15.66 13.01 4.96
CA SER A 166 -15.59 14.24 5.73
C SER A 166 -15.21 13.97 7.18
N TYR A 167 -14.28 14.75 7.70
CA TYR A 167 -13.83 14.70 9.09
C TYR A 167 -13.90 16.06 9.74
N THR A 168 -14.00 16.08 11.07
CA THR A 168 -13.57 17.21 11.89
C THR A 168 -12.25 16.85 12.53
N VAL A 169 -11.33 17.83 12.58
CA VAL A 169 -9.99 17.68 13.14
C VAL A 169 -9.82 18.63 14.31
N ASP A 170 -9.45 18.08 15.45
CA ASP A 170 -9.08 18.82 16.64
C ASP A 170 -7.58 18.76 16.87
N HIS A 171 -6.95 19.91 17.04
CA HIS A 171 -5.53 20.01 17.39
C HIS A 171 -5.39 20.43 18.84
N THR A 172 -4.83 19.58 19.68
CA THR A 172 -4.66 19.83 21.11
C THR A 172 -3.18 19.85 21.48
N LEU A 173 -2.76 20.88 22.20
CA LEU A 173 -1.43 20.98 22.77
C LEU A 173 -1.47 20.51 24.23
N MET A 174 -0.55 19.60 24.61
CA MET A 174 -0.39 19.05 25.96
C MET A 174 -1.66 18.41 26.55
N GLY A 175 -2.60 17.98 25.69
CA GLY A 175 -3.86 17.35 26.12
C GLY A 175 -4.89 18.30 26.77
N ALA A 176 -4.59 19.60 26.85
CA ALA A 176 -5.44 20.57 27.55
C ALA A 176 -5.74 21.83 26.72
N TYR A 177 -4.87 22.20 25.81
CA TYR A 177 -5.00 23.43 25.03
C TYR A 177 -5.49 23.12 23.63
N ASN A 178 -6.73 23.48 23.29
CA ASN A 178 -7.22 23.41 21.92
C ASN A 178 -6.59 24.53 21.08
N MET A 179 -5.67 24.16 20.19
CA MET A 179 -5.10 25.11 19.22
C MET A 179 -6.10 25.41 18.11
N TYR A 180 -6.75 24.36 17.62
CA TYR A 180 -7.82 24.40 16.64
C TYR A 180 -8.87 23.38 17.02
N LYS A 181 -10.12 23.66 16.73
CA LYS A 181 -11.26 22.77 17.02
C LYS A 181 -12.22 22.74 15.83
N ASP A 182 -12.79 21.56 15.59
CA ASP A 182 -13.81 21.34 14.55
C ASP A 182 -13.34 21.79 13.14
N VAL A 183 -12.04 21.70 12.84
CA VAL A 183 -11.52 22.05 11.50
C VAL A 183 -12.03 21.03 10.49
N PRO A 184 -12.70 21.46 9.40
CA PRO A 184 -13.19 20.52 8.39
C PRO A 184 -12.04 19.98 7.55
N LEU A 185 -12.00 18.65 7.37
CA LEU A 185 -11.11 17.95 6.48
C LEU A 185 -11.93 17.03 5.58
N THR A 186 -11.74 17.15 4.27
CA THR A 186 -12.39 16.27 3.30
C THR A 186 -11.32 15.57 2.46
N ALA A 187 -11.51 14.28 2.23
CA ALA A 187 -10.61 13.50 1.39
C ALA A 187 -11.39 12.53 0.51
N VAL A 188 -10.92 12.35 -0.72
CA VAL A 188 -11.36 11.26 -1.58
C VAL A 188 -10.41 10.08 -1.38
N VAL A 189 -10.98 8.93 -1.05
CA VAL A 189 -10.24 7.71 -0.74
C VAL A 189 -10.80 6.55 -1.54
N THR A 190 -9.94 5.80 -2.20
CA THR A 190 -10.31 4.52 -2.80
C THR A 190 -9.93 3.40 -1.86
N LYS A 191 -10.91 2.60 -1.45
CA LYS A 191 -10.75 1.38 -0.68
C LYS A 191 -10.98 0.16 -1.57
N MET A 192 -10.13 -0.83 -1.42
CA MET A 192 -10.07 -2.00 -2.30
C MET A 192 -10.12 -3.28 -1.48
N LEU A 193 -10.89 -4.25 -1.96
CA LEU A 193 -10.88 -5.62 -1.45
C LEU A 193 -10.28 -6.52 -2.53
N CYS A 194 -9.03 -6.93 -2.32
CA CYS A 194 -8.20 -7.65 -3.27
C CYS A 194 -8.13 -9.14 -2.92
N ILE A 195 -8.25 -10.02 -3.90
CA ILE A 195 -8.09 -11.47 -3.72
C ILE A 195 -6.60 -11.76 -3.65
N LEU A 196 -6.15 -12.39 -2.55
CA LEU A 196 -4.77 -12.85 -2.43
C LEU A 196 -4.52 -14.12 -3.25
N PRO A 197 -3.27 -14.33 -3.71
CA PRO A 197 -2.91 -15.56 -4.41
C PRO A 197 -3.31 -16.80 -3.61
N GLU A 198 -3.86 -17.80 -4.29
CA GLU A 198 -4.25 -19.06 -3.68
C GLU A 198 -3.04 -19.81 -3.15
N GLU A 199 -1.99 -19.86 -3.96
CA GLU A 199 -0.68 -20.36 -3.57
C GLU A 199 0.20 -19.20 -3.09
N PRO A 200 0.38 -19.04 -1.78
CA PRO A 200 1.25 -17.99 -1.24
C PRO A 200 2.70 -18.20 -1.70
N MET A 201 3.40 -17.10 -1.95
CA MET A 201 4.83 -17.16 -2.22
C MET A 201 5.57 -17.77 -1.04
N THR A 202 6.59 -18.61 -1.28
CA THR A 202 7.46 -19.13 -0.21
C THR A 202 8.13 -17.97 0.53
N PRO A 203 7.91 -17.82 1.85
CA PRO A 203 8.50 -16.75 2.63
C PRO A 203 10.03 -16.91 2.69
N ARG A 204 10.73 -15.79 2.77
CA ARG A 204 12.18 -15.75 2.95
C ARG A 204 12.52 -15.07 4.27
N LEU A 205 13.32 -15.73 5.11
CA LEU A 205 13.85 -15.11 6.30
C LEU A 205 14.72 -13.91 5.95
N ALA A 206 14.52 -12.81 6.62
CA ALA A 206 15.34 -11.62 6.46
C ALA A 206 16.65 -11.79 7.26
N ASP A 207 17.74 -11.35 6.63
CA ASP A 207 19.04 -11.22 7.31
C ASP A 207 19.12 -9.81 7.92
N SER A 208 19.36 -9.73 9.24
CA SER A 208 19.44 -8.44 9.94
C SER A 208 20.60 -7.54 9.52
N ARG A 209 21.58 -8.11 8.78
CA ARG A 209 22.72 -7.35 8.22
C ARG A 209 22.33 -6.58 6.96
N LEU A 210 21.19 -6.94 6.34
CA LEU A 210 20.65 -6.27 5.19
C LEU A 210 19.50 -5.37 5.63
N GLY A 211 19.47 -4.13 5.19
CA GLY A 211 18.44 -3.15 5.53
C GLY A 211 17.08 -3.40 4.86
N LEU A 212 16.59 -4.66 4.88
CA LEU A 212 15.38 -5.06 4.19
C LEU A 212 14.11 -4.61 4.92
N THR A 213 13.10 -4.21 4.17
CA THR A 213 11.75 -4.07 4.68
C THR A 213 11.19 -5.45 5.04
N THR A 214 10.60 -5.59 6.23
CA THR A 214 10.27 -6.90 6.78
C THR A 214 8.85 -6.99 7.32
N GLN A 215 8.33 -8.23 7.34
CA GLN A 215 7.09 -8.61 8.02
C GLN A 215 7.45 -9.42 9.28
N LEU A 216 7.06 -8.91 10.47
CA LEU A 216 7.29 -9.60 11.74
C LEU A 216 6.34 -10.80 11.89
N LYS A 217 6.86 -11.91 12.41
CA LYS A 217 6.15 -13.13 12.78
C LYS A 217 6.64 -13.66 14.13
N SER A 218 5.77 -14.38 14.83
CA SER A 218 6.11 -15.11 16.05
C SER A 218 6.20 -16.60 15.73
N ASP A 219 7.37 -17.20 15.93
CA ASP A 219 7.62 -18.62 15.69
C ASP A 219 7.52 -19.41 17.01
N TYR A 220 6.61 -20.36 17.02
CA TYR A 220 6.30 -21.23 18.18
C TYR A 220 6.92 -22.62 18.07
N SER A 221 7.78 -22.86 17.11
CA SER A 221 8.33 -24.19 16.82
C SER A 221 9.62 -24.52 17.57
N GLY A 222 10.07 -23.65 18.47
CA GLY A 222 11.35 -23.83 19.17
C GLY A 222 11.37 -25.06 20.09
N ALA A 223 12.44 -25.88 20.03
CA ALA A 223 12.65 -27.04 20.90
C ALA A 223 12.68 -26.67 22.38
N THR A 224 12.94 -25.43 22.71
CA THR A 224 12.98 -24.89 24.08
C THR A 224 11.64 -24.32 24.55
N GLN A 225 10.56 -24.46 23.77
CA GLN A 225 9.26 -23.83 23.99
C GLN A 225 9.32 -22.28 24.08
N GLU A 226 10.41 -21.70 23.60
CA GLU A 226 10.58 -20.25 23.50
C GLU A 226 9.91 -19.72 22.22
N VAL A 227 9.12 -18.66 22.36
CA VAL A 227 8.55 -17.95 21.21
C VAL A 227 9.61 -17.03 20.63
N LYS A 228 10.01 -17.26 19.38
CA LYS A 228 11.01 -16.45 18.69
C LYS A 228 10.36 -15.46 17.72
N SER A 229 10.86 -14.23 17.76
CA SER A 229 10.52 -13.26 16.73
C SER A 229 11.35 -13.53 15.49
N ILE A 230 10.69 -13.84 14.38
CA ILE A 230 11.31 -13.99 13.07
C ILE A 230 10.80 -12.91 12.11
N ARG A 231 11.58 -12.59 11.11
CA ARG A 231 11.25 -11.57 10.11
C ARG A 231 11.29 -12.17 8.71
N TYR A 232 10.19 -12.00 7.96
CA TYR A 232 10.17 -12.32 6.55
C TYR A 232 10.53 -11.07 5.75
N ALA A 233 11.46 -11.19 4.79
CA ALA A 233 11.78 -10.13 3.87
C ALA A 233 10.58 -9.83 2.98
N LYS A 234 10.22 -8.55 2.85
CA LYS A 234 9.26 -8.14 1.81
C LYS A 234 9.97 -8.16 0.47
N ARG A 235 9.36 -8.81 -0.52
CA ARG A 235 9.93 -8.93 -1.87
C ARG A 235 8.87 -9.21 -2.92
N TRP A 236 9.17 -8.88 -4.14
CA TRP A 236 8.36 -9.23 -5.30
C TRP A 236 8.53 -10.71 -5.68
N ARG A 237 7.47 -11.29 -6.23
CA ARG A 237 7.52 -12.59 -6.91
C ARG A 237 8.02 -12.35 -8.34
N ILE A 238 9.30 -12.58 -8.57
CA ILE A 238 9.94 -12.47 -9.89
C ILE A 238 10.22 -13.87 -10.40
N GLU A 239 9.49 -14.30 -11.42
CA GLU A 239 9.59 -15.62 -12.01
C GLU A 239 10.02 -15.49 -13.48
N PRO A 240 10.92 -16.34 -13.99
CA PRO A 240 11.38 -16.26 -15.38
C PRO A 240 10.28 -16.66 -16.36
N SER A 241 10.08 -15.89 -17.43
CA SER A 241 9.15 -16.21 -18.50
C SER A 241 9.58 -17.47 -19.29
N ASP A 242 10.88 -17.77 -19.31
CA ASP A 242 11.48 -19.01 -19.84
C ASP A 242 12.42 -19.59 -18.80
N SER A 243 11.94 -20.58 -18.06
CA SER A 243 12.72 -21.25 -17.03
C SER A 243 13.88 -22.09 -17.60
N ALA A 244 13.78 -22.57 -18.85
CA ALA A 244 14.85 -23.34 -19.48
C ALA A 244 16.00 -22.44 -19.90
N ALA A 245 15.72 -21.30 -20.53
CA ALA A 245 16.71 -20.28 -20.87
C ALA A 245 17.40 -19.72 -19.62
N TYR A 246 16.61 -19.42 -18.57
CA TYR A 246 17.14 -18.96 -17.29
C TYR A 246 18.13 -19.93 -16.65
N ARG A 247 17.82 -21.26 -16.66
CA ARG A 247 18.75 -22.31 -16.15
C ARG A 247 20.03 -22.42 -16.96
N ARG A 248 20.01 -22.04 -18.25
CA ARG A 248 21.20 -21.96 -19.09
C ARG A 248 22.06 -20.72 -18.85
N GLY A 249 21.61 -19.81 -17.98
CA GLY A 249 22.28 -18.52 -17.68
C GLY A 249 21.99 -17.42 -18.69
N GLU A 250 20.95 -17.56 -19.51
CA GLU A 250 20.50 -16.53 -20.45
C GLU A 250 19.68 -15.46 -19.71
N LEU A 251 19.78 -14.19 -20.15
CA LEU A 251 18.94 -13.12 -19.62
C LEU A 251 17.50 -13.28 -20.13
N VAL A 252 16.55 -13.46 -19.21
CA VAL A 252 15.13 -13.62 -19.52
C VAL A 252 14.30 -12.48 -18.94
N ARG A 253 13.15 -12.21 -19.53
CA ARG A 253 12.15 -11.31 -18.91
C ARG A 253 11.42 -12.02 -17.77
N PRO A 254 10.92 -11.27 -16.79
CA PRO A 254 9.98 -11.83 -15.82
C PRO A 254 8.64 -12.16 -16.50
N VAL A 255 7.87 -13.09 -15.91
CA VAL A 255 6.48 -13.37 -16.31
C VAL A 255 5.66 -12.09 -16.20
N LYS A 256 5.83 -11.33 -15.12
CA LYS A 256 5.17 -10.04 -14.88
C LYS A 256 6.22 -8.96 -14.65
N GLN A 257 6.24 -7.95 -15.51
CA GLN A 257 7.08 -6.76 -15.31
C GLN A 257 6.50 -5.86 -14.21
N LEU A 258 7.36 -5.16 -13.51
CA LEU A 258 7.00 -4.08 -12.59
C LEU A 258 6.86 -2.78 -13.38
N VAL A 259 5.62 -2.41 -13.72
CA VAL A 259 5.34 -1.24 -14.55
C VAL A 259 4.92 -0.08 -13.66
N PHE A 260 5.75 0.96 -13.59
CA PHE A 260 5.44 2.21 -12.90
C PHE A 260 4.90 3.25 -13.90
N TYR A 261 3.81 3.90 -13.56
CA TYR A 261 3.20 4.96 -14.37
C TYR A 261 3.49 6.33 -13.78
N ILE A 262 4.09 7.22 -14.56
CA ILE A 262 4.35 8.62 -14.16
C ILE A 262 3.04 9.39 -14.23
N ASP A 263 2.70 10.07 -13.14
CA ASP A 263 1.53 10.94 -13.03
C ASP A 263 1.54 12.06 -14.08
N SER A 264 0.39 12.33 -14.66
CA SER A 264 0.20 13.42 -15.62
C SER A 264 0.41 14.83 -15.02
N LEU A 265 0.33 14.95 -13.69
CA LEU A 265 0.63 16.18 -12.95
C LEU A 265 2.12 16.43 -12.77
N MET A 266 2.97 15.45 -13.08
CA MET A 266 4.41 15.58 -12.99
C MET A 266 4.92 16.57 -14.03
N PRO A 267 5.79 17.57 -13.66
CA PRO A 267 6.43 18.42 -14.64
C PRO A 267 7.23 17.60 -15.67
N VAL A 268 6.85 17.68 -16.94
CA VAL A 268 7.35 16.82 -18.04
C VAL A 268 8.88 16.83 -18.15
N LYS A 269 9.53 17.96 -17.82
CA LYS A 269 10.99 18.08 -17.82
C LYS A 269 11.70 17.08 -16.90
N TRP A 270 10.98 16.48 -15.92
CA TRP A 270 11.53 15.50 -14.99
C TRP A 270 11.36 14.04 -15.43
N ASN A 271 10.47 13.77 -16.40
CA ASN A 271 10.17 12.40 -16.86
C ASN A 271 11.43 11.60 -17.26
N PRO A 272 12.41 12.16 -17.99
CA PRO A 272 13.61 11.40 -18.34
C PRO A 272 14.44 10.97 -17.12
N TYR A 273 14.56 11.83 -16.10
CA TYR A 273 15.30 11.54 -14.88
C TYR A 273 14.57 10.54 -13.99
N ILE A 274 13.23 10.65 -13.91
CA ILE A 274 12.39 9.70 -13.18
C ILE A 274 12.52 8.31 -13.79
N LYS A 275 12.40 8.21 -15.12
CA LYS A 275 12.57 6.96 -15.84
C LYS A 275 13.96 6.38 -15.62
N ALA A 276 15.01 7.18 -15.79
CA ALA A 276 16.39 6.74 -15.58
C ALA A 276 16.64 6.27 -14.13
N GLY A 277 16.07 6.95 -13.13
CA GLY A 277 16.16 6.58 -11.73
C GLY A 277 15.50 5.23 -11.43
N ALA A 278 14.25 5.06 -11.86
CA ALA A 278 13.50 3.83 -11.62
C ALA A 278 14.11 2.63 -12.37
N GLU A 279 14.41 2.78 -13.66
CA GLU A 279 14.96 1.71 -14.49
C GLU A 279 16.42 1.38 -14.19
N SER A 280 17.13 2.19 -13.39
CA SER A 280 18.52 1.91 -12.98
C SER A 280 18.68 0.58 -12.25
N TRP A 281 17.64 0.10 -11.57
CA TRP A 281 17.59 -1.18 -10.88
C TRP A 281 17.63 -2.40 -11.82
N ASN A 282 17.30 -2.22 -13.11
CA ASN A 282 17.41 -3.31 -14.09
C ASN A 282 18.82 -3.88 -14.15
N LYS A 283 19.86 -3.05 -13.95
CA LYS A 283 21.25 -3.51 -13.86
C LYS A 283 21.49 -4.50 -12.71
N ALA A 284 20.79 -4.34 -11.59
CA ALA A 284 20.87 -5.31 -10.49
C ALA A 284 20.13 -6.60 -10.84
N PHE A 285 18.98 -6.52 -11.51
CA PHE A 285 18.24 -7.68 -11.98
C PHE A 285 18.99 -8.47 -13.05
N GLU A 286 19.74 -7.80 -13.93
CA GLU A 286 20.60 -8.48 -14.92
C GLU A 286 21.66 -9.35 -14.27
N LYS A 287 22.19 -8.96 -13.09
CA LYS A 287 23.17 -9.77 -12.34
C LYS A 287 22.59 -11.09 -11.83
N ILE A 288 21.29 -11.20 -11.74
CA ILE A 288 20.58 -12.41 -11.32
C ILE A 288 19.79 -13.07 -12.45
N GLY A 289 20.10 -12.70 -13.72
CA GLY A 289 19.58 -13.37 -14.92
C GLY A 289 18.26 -12.80 -15.47
N PHE A 290 17.80 -11.63 -15.00
CA PHE A 290 16.58 -11.00 -15.51
C PHE A 290 16.88 -9.72 -16.26
N LYS A 291 16.18 -9.48 -17.37
CA LYS A 291 16.19 -8.22 -18.12
C LYS A 291 14.80 -7.57 -18.11
N ASP A 292 14.77 -6.25 -18.25
CA ASP A 292 13.53 -5.47 -18.38
C ASP A 292 12.51 -5.76 -17.24
N VAL A 293 12.97 -5.87 -15.99
CA VAL A 293 12.09 -6.14 -14.84
C VAL A 293 11.26 -4.92 -14.52
N ILE A 294 11.89 -3.73 -14.49
CA ILE A 294 11.22 -2.46 -14.24
C ILE A 294 11.03 -1.72 -15.55
N CYS A 295 9.82 -1.28 -15.80
CA CYS A 295 9.44 -0.48 -16.94
C CYS A 295 8.68 0.76 -16.47
N VAL A 296 9.04 1.94 -16.98
CA VAL A 296 8.35 3.20 -16.64
C VAL A 296 7.59 3.71 -17.86
N LYS A 297 6.31 4.03 -17.67
CA LYS A 297 5.40 4.56 -18.68
C LYS A 297 4.76 5.86 -18.18
N GLU A 298 4.30 6.69 -19.08
CA GLU A 298 3.41 7.82 -18.75
C GLU A 298 1.96 7.34 -18.63
N PHE A 299 1.12 8.07 -17.90
CA PHE A 299 -0.31 7.82 -17.86
C PHE A 299 -0.87 7.83 -19.30
N PRO A 300 -1.65 6.83 -19.69
CA PRO A 300 -2.24 6.80 -21.02
C PRO A 300 -3.24 7.95 -21.18
N LYS A 301 -3.05 8.76 -22.22
CA LYS A 301 -3.87 9.97 -22.44
C LYS A 301 -5.30 9.69 -22.94
N ASN A 302 -5.50 8.55 -23.61
CA ASN A 302 -6.75 8.20 -24.28
C ASN A 302 -7.40 6.91 -23.78
N ASP A 303 -6.94 6.37 -22.67
CA ASP A 303 -7.49 5.16 -22.07
C ASP A 303 -8.46 5.55 -20.95
N THR A 304 -9.75 5.48 -21.24
CA THR A 304 -10.82 5.80 -20.27
C THR A 304 -10.99 4.72 -19.21
N LEU A 305 -10.39 3.56 -19.40
CA LEU A 305 -10.42 2.45 -18.44
C LEU A 305 -9.23 2.47 -17.47
N PHE A 306 -8.21 3.27 -17.77
CA PHE A 306 -7.04 3.42 -16.90
C PHE A 306 -7.44 4.09 -15.59
N ASN A 307 -7.22 3.38 -14.50
CA ASN A 307 -7.45 3.90 -13.15
C ASN A 307 -6.13 3.88 -12.37
N ALA A 308 -5.55 5.07 -12.17
CA ALA A 308 -4.32 5.24 -11.40
C ALA A 308 -4.44 4.81 -9.92
N ASN A 309 -5.67 4.71 -9.39
CA ASN A 309 -5.96 4.27 -8.03
C ASN A 309 -6.31 2.78 -7.95
N SER A 310 -6.26 2.06 -9.08
CA SER A 310 -6.43 0.61 -9.10
C SER A 310 -5.28 -0.10 -8.40
N PHE A 311 -5.58 -1.19 -7.69
CA PHE A 311 -4.56 -2.02 -7.04
C PHE A 311 -3.54 -2.60 -8.03
N ASP A 312 -3.93 -2.79 -9.28
CA ASP A 312 -3.05 -3.31 -10.34
C ASP A 312 -2.11 -2.25 -10.94
N CYS A 313 -2.27 -0.98 -10.54
CA CYS A 313 -1.50 0.15 -11.06
C CYS A 313 -0.47 0.63 -10.04
N MET A 314 0.81 0.56 -10.38
CA MET A 314 1.87 1.19 -9.61
C MET A 314 2.15 2.57 -10.18
N THR A 315 2.19 3.58 -9.33
CA THR A 315 2.29 4.98 -9.76
C THR A 315 3.48 5.71 -9.15
N ILE A 316 4.04 6.66 -9.90
CA ILE A 316 4.94 7.69 -9.39
C ILE A 316 4.17 9.00 -9.47
N ARG A 317 3.61 9.41 -8.33
CA ARG A 317 2.71 10.56 -8.20
C ARG A 317 3.44 11.82 -7.77
N TYR A 318 2.85 12.95 -8.10
CA TYR A 318 3.33 14.27 -7.71
C TYR A 318 2.33 14.96 -6.78
N SER A 319 2.82 15.48 -5.68
CA SER A 319 2.04 16.28 -4.74
C SER A 319 2.64 17.67 -4.58
N ALA A 320 1.82 18.69 -4.70
CA ALA A 320 2.18 20.07 -4.41
C ALA A 320 2.18 20.33 -2.88
N SER A 321 2.88 19.47 -2.14
CA SER A 321 3.01 19.54 -0.69
C SER A 321 4.32 20.19 -0.28
N TRP A 322 4.32 20.83 0.91
CA TRP A 322 5.51 21.39 1.53
C TRP A 322 6.46 20.32 2.12
N LEU A 323 6.02 19.06 2.18
CA LEU A 323 6.84 17.96 2.63
C LEU A 323 8.06 17.78 1.72
N ASN A 324 9.19 17.45 2.33
CA ASN A 324 10.50 17.46 1.66
C ASN A 324 11.06 16.04 1.40
N SER A 325 10.19 15.05 1.27
CA SER A 325 10.57 13.67 1.06
C SER A 325 9.83 13.02 -0.10
N ALA A 326 10.43 11.99 -0.70
CA ALA A 326 9.70 10.99 -1.44
C ALA A 326 9.18 9.93 -0.47
N GLN A 327 7.96 9.46 -0.67
CA GLN A 327 7.34 8.42 0.15
C GLN A 327 7.03 7.22 -0.73
N THR A 328 7.25 6.03 -0.20
CA THR A 328 6.90 4.78 -0.90
C THR A 328 5.84 4.04 -0.09
N THR A 329 4.74 3.75 -0.74
CA THR A 329 3.66 2.92 -0.22
C THR A 329 3.85 1.50 -0.74
N ILE A 330 3.78 0.50 0.13
CA ILE A 330 3.90 -0.92 -0.23
C ILE A 330 2.70 -1.66 0.32
N HIS A 331 1.93 -2.29 -0.57
CA HIS A 331 0.92 -3.27 -0.21
C HIS A 331 1.52 -4.68 -0.29
N SER A 332 1.40 -5.45 0.77
CA SER A 332 2.04 -6.77 0.82
C SER A 332 1.14 -7.84 1.45
N ASP A 333 1.30 -9.07 0.96
CA ASP A 333 0.70 -10.23 1.59
C ASP A 333 1.37 -10.51 2.94
N THR A 334 0.64 -10.27 4.00
CA THR A 334 1.17 -10.46 5.37
C THR A 334 1.47 -11.93 5.71
N ARG A 335 1.07 -12.90 4.89
CA ARG A 335 1.41 -14.32 5.09
C ARG A 335 2.88 -14.60 4.81
N THR A 336 3.44 -13.95 3.77
CA THR A 336 4.75 -14.30 3.20
C THR A 336 5.71 -13.13 3.05
N GLY A 337 5.22 -11.90 3.09
CA GLY A 337 5.98 -10.70 2.71
C GLY A 337 6.02 -10.47 1.20
N GLU A 338 5.20 -11.16 0.39
CA GLU A 338 5.10 -10.88 -1.04
C GLU A 338 4.58 -9.46 -1.26
N ILE A 339 5.34 -8.64 -2.00
CA ILE A 339 4.90 -7.31 -2.40
C ILE A 339 3.94 -7.46 -3.57
N LEU A 340 2.76 -6.87 -3.45
CA LEU A 340 1.68 -6.97 -4.43
C LEU A 340 1.53 -5.67 -5.24
N ASN A 341 1.78 -4.53 -4.59
CA ASN A 341 1.78 -3.21 -5.21
C ASN A 341 2.76 -2.31 -4.47
N ALA A 342 3.40 -1.38 -5.20
CA ALA A 342 4.19 -0.30 -4.63
C ALA A 342 3.96 0.98 -5.44
N SER A 343 3.68 2.07 -4.74
CA SER A 343 3.51 3.40 -5.35
C SER A 343 4.42 4.41 -4.68
N ILE A 344 4.89 5.38 -5.46
CA ILE A 344 5.82 6.42 -5.02
C ILE A 344 5.12 7.76 -5.10
N LEU A 345 5.23 8.55 -4.04
CA LEU A 345 4.78 9.91 -3.97
C LEU A 345 6.00 10.84 -3.89
N ILE A 346 6.08 11.78 -4.81
CA ILE A 346 7.09 12.84 -4.83
C ILE A 346 6.43 14.14 -4.38
N ASN A 347 6.96 14.75 -3.34
CA ASN A 347 6.51 16.06 -2.90
C ASN A 347 7.30 17.18 -3.61
N ALA A 348 6.61 18.26 -3.96
CA ALA A 348 7.19 19.40 -4.67
C ALA A 348 8.44 19.99 -3.97
N ASN A 349 8.43 20.00 -2.65
CA ASN A 349 9.53 20.53 -1.83
C ASN A 349 10.68 19.54 -1.58
N MET A 350 10.62 18.33 -2.14
CA MET A 350 11.65 17.30 -1.95
C MET A 350 13.05 17.80 -2.32
N ILE A 351 13.15 18.61 -3.37
CA ILE A 351 14.43 19.13 -3.87
C ILE A 351 15.15 20.02 -2.83
N SER A 352 14.41 20.71 -1.94
CA SER A 352 15.00 21.68 -1.01
C SER A 352 16.02 21.06 -0.04
N VAL A 353 15.74 19.88 0.51
CA VAL A 353 16.67 19.15 1.40
C VAL A 353 17.85 18.61 0.59
N GLN A 354 17.57 18.06 -0.58
CA GLN A 354 18.61 17.52 -1.44
C GLN A 354 19.60 18.60 -1.92
N TYR A 355 19.16 19.86 -2.04
CA TYR A 355 20.06 20.97 -2.32
C TYR A 355 21.07 21.16 -1.18
N ALA A 356 20.61 21.20 0.06
CA ALA A 356 21.48 21.37 1.20
C ALA A 356 22.49 20.21 1.32
N ASP A 357 22.03 18.98 1.16
CA ASP A 357 22.88 17.78 1.21
C ASP A 357 23.90 17.78 0.06
N ARG A 358 23.49 18.13 -1.15
CA ARG A 358 24.36 18.20 -2.32
C ARG A 358 25.43 19.27 -2.17
N ILE A 359 25.06 20.46 -1.67
CA ILE A 359 26.05 21.54 -1.37
C ILE A 359 27.00 21.04 -0.31
N GLY A 360 26.51 20.54 0.83
CA GLY A 360 27.35 20.07 1.93
C GLY A 360 28.34 19.00 1.50
N ALA A 361 27.93 18.07 0.67
CA ALA A 361 28.76 16.96 0.22
C ALA A 361 29.73 17.30 -0.90
N THR A 362 29.40 18.24 -1.81
CA THR A 362 30.15 18.36 -3.08
C THR A 362 30.58 19.78 -3.47
N VAL A 363 30.25 20.83 -2.72
CA VAL A 363 30.56 22.22 -3.08
C VAL A 363 32.06 22.46 -3.28
N ALA A 364 32.91 21.72 -2.57
CA ALA A 364 34.36 21.83 -2.68
C ALA A 364 34.90 21.36 -4.04
N ILE A 365 34.26 20.33 -4.63
CA ILE A 365 34.76 19.63 -5.81
C ILE A 365 33.90 19.81 -7.06
N ASP A 366 32.59 20.18 -6.92
CA ASP A 366 31.68 20.41 -8.04
C ASP A 366 31.33 21.91 -8.17
N PRO A 367 31.92 22.64 -9.13
CA PRO A 367 31.61 24.05 -9.34
C PRO A 367 30.14 24.33 -9.72
N ARG A 368 29.44 23.35 -10.29
CA ARG A 368 28.03 23.49 -10.75
C ARG A 368 27.05 23.75 -9.60
N VAL A 369 27.42 23.35 -8.36
CA VAL A 369 26.58 23.53 -7.16
C VAL A 369 26.91 24.82 -6.40
N ARG A 370 27.83 25.67 -6.91
CA ARG A 370 28.20 26.95 -6.30
C ARG A 370 27.30 28.10 -6.76
N THR A 371 26.02 27.82 -6.93
CA THR A 371 25.01 28.78 -7.40
C THR A 371 23.80 28.76 -6.47
N THR A 372 23.05 29.86 -6.40
CA THR A 372 21.83 29.95 -5.59
C THR A 372 20.70 29.10 -6.15
N VAL A 373 20.67 28.83 -7.46
CA VAL A 373 19.72 27.97 -8.13
C VAL A 373 20.50 26.98 -8.98
N PHE A 374 20.34 25.70 -8.72
CA PHE A 374 21.03 24.66 -9.48
C PHE A 374 20.57 24.63 -10.95
N PRO A 375 21.49 24.38 -11.89
CA PRO A 375 21.12 24.06 -13.27
C PRO A 375 20.12 22.88 -13.31
N GLN A 376 19.27 22.87 -14.34
CA GLN A 376 18.24 21.81 -14.50
C GLN A 376 18.84 20.40 -14.49
N GLU A 377 20.03 20.24 -15.03
CA GLU A 377 20.76 18.96 -15.04
C GLU A 377 21.02 18.45 -13.60
N ILE A 378 21.55 19.30 -12.73
CA ILE A 378 21.81 18.94 -11.33
C ILE A 378 20.52 18.67 -10.57
N GLN A 379 19.46 19.45 -10.81
CA GLN A 379 18.15 19.16 -10.25
C GLN A 379 17.63 17.78 -10.72
N GLY A 380 17.84 17.46 -11.99
CA GLY A 380 17.49 16.17 -12.57
C GLY A 380 18.27 15.00 -11.97
N GLU A 381 19.59 15.16 -11.75
CA GLU A 381 20.43 14.17 -11.05
C GLU A 381 19.90 13.87 -9.64
N LEU A 382 19.46 14.91 -8.91
CA LEU A 382 18.88 14.76 -7.56
C LEU A 382 17.56 13.99 -7.60
N ILE A 383 16.67 14.34 -8.54
CA ILE A 383 15.40 13.63 -8.73
C ILE A 383 15.67 12.16 -9.10
N GLN A 384 16.61 11.91 -10.02
CA GLN A 384 16.96 10.55 -10.43
C GLN A 384 17.44 9.72 -9.23
N ALA A 385 18.29 10.27 -8.38
CA ALA A 385 18.79 9.59 -7.18
C ALA A 385 17.65 9.29 -6.18
N ALA A 386 16.77 10.28 -5.93
CA ALA A 386 15.63 10.10 -5.04
C ALA A 386 14.65 9.05 -5.54
N ILE A 387 14.38 9.03 -6.84
CA ILE A 387 13.52 7.99 -7.45
C ILE A 387 14.17 6.62 -7.35
N ALA A 388 15.48 6.51 -7.62
CA ALA A 388 16.19 5.25 -7.46
C ALA A 388 16.07 4.71 -6.03
N GLN A 389 16.22 5.58 -5.02
CA GLN A 389 16.04 5.22 -3.61
C GLN A 389 14.59 4.80 -3.31
N ALA A 390 13.60 5.59 -3.75
CA ALA A 390 12.19 5.30 -3.49
C ALA A 390 11.73 3.99 -4.16
N VAL A 391 12.20 3.72 -5.38
CA VAL A 391 11.96 2.43 -6.06
C VAL A 391 12.66 1.30 -5.30
N GLY A 392 13.90 1.49 -4.82
CA GLY A 392 14.59 0.51 -3.98
C GLY A 392 13.75 0.13 -2.76
N THR A 393 13.17 1.11 -2.06
CA THR A 393 12.22 0.87 -0.97
C THR A 393 11.00 0.09 -1.46
N GLY A 394 10.45 0.43 -2.63
CA GLY A 394 9.34 -0.31 -3.28
C GLY A 394 9.71 -1.74 -3.70
N LEU A 395 10.99 -2.06 -3.82
CA LEU A 395 11.50 -3.41 -4.03
C LEU A 395 11.70 -4.20 -2.73
N GLY A 396 11.57 -3.54 -1.57
CA GLY A 396 11.74 -4.13 -0.25
C GLY A 396 13.12 -3.90 0.40
N LEU A 397 13.90 -2.99 -0.16
CA LEU A 397 15.26 -2.64 0.30
C LEU A 397 15.26 -1.46 1.27
#